data_d71f83539d3c0bbff01786b7cec9915f
#
_entry.id   d71f83539d3c0bbff01786b7cec9915f
#
_cell.length_a   1.000
_cell.length_b   1.000
_cell.length_c   1.000
_cell.angle_alpha   90.00
_cell.angle_beta   90.00
_cell.angle_gamma   90.00
#
_symmetry.space_group_name_H-M   'P 1'
#
loop_
_entity.id
_entity.type
_entity.pdbx_description
1 polymer ?
#
loop_
_entity_poly.entity_id
_entity_poly.type
_entity_poly.pdbx_seq_one_letter_code
_entity_poly.pdbx_strand_id
1 'polypeptide(L)'
;MNHNKKEKINIKNLYLLPTILLVVGVFSLLMFKILSNGHYINYQEDSNVNYSVCLKDNNFYESKCIERGNQYVASLIDYIPANFNYKLDLQSGIEYSYNYRIIAEFNVTDGDNDKVLFTKNEVLYTSEDKITKNGMNINYNIDIDYNKYNNLLSSFISTYDLSQTTNTLKVSMDVNVRNLNTHQNIDLSKISNAKSSITIPLTTKTVNVDISGTSLNSNDSRILVKPNKNYILILITGIIFIICSIVMFVLINRYIKKTRTVQDIYENRIKKITLAYDSYIQKISGDYPIGASQICKVESFQDMIEIKESSEKPLLMLENKEKTGTYFLIPVEDRVIYTYAIRVVDIESEIRGTKAPDYDARDITNQRPVQKFYTIDKINEDIKNTTEIEILDDKNAIMGTKNSNEDLYEQLDKTAEYKFKK
;
A
#
# COMPACT_ATOMS: atom_id res chain seq x y z
N MET A 1 -6.43 -26.79 -50.03
CA MET A 1 -6.80 -25.36 -49.81
C MET A 1 -7.35 -25.20 -48.41
N ASN A 2 -6.47 -24.94 -47.47
CA ASN A 2 -6.88 -24.68 -46.07
C ASN A 2 -6.97 -23.17 -45.86
N HIS A 3 -8.18 -22.64 -45.83
CA HIS A 3 -8.46 -21.29 -45.39
C HIS A 3 -8.23 -21.22 -43.89
N ASN A 4 -7.07 -20.73 -43.48
CA ASN A 4 -6.85 -20.26 -42.12
C ASN A 4 -7.76 -19.04 -41.86
N LYS A 5 -8.97 -19.30 -41.37
CA LYS A 5 -9.80 -18.30 -40.74
C LYS A 5 -9.03 -17.83 -39.48
N LYS A 6 -8.19 -16.80 -39.58
CA LYS A 6 -7.67 -16.12 -38.38
C LYS A 6 -8.89 -15.58 -37.64
N GLU A 7 -9.30 -16.26 -36.56
CA GLU A 7 -10.30 -15.74 -35.64
C GLU A 7 -9.88 -14.34 -35.23
N LYS A 8 -10.78 -13.38 -35.46
CA LYS A 8 -10.61 -12.00 -35.00
C LYS A 8 -10.55 -12.08 -33.46
N ILE A 9 -9.33 -12.12 -32.89
CA ILE A 9 -9.13 -12.14 -31.44
C ILE A 9 -9.85 -10.92 -30.89
N ASN A 10 -10.81 -11.13 -30.03
CA ASN A 10 -11.58 -10.05 -29.44
C ASN A 10 -10.64 -9.28 -28.51
N ILE A 11 -10.17 -8.12 -28.93
CA ILE A 11 -9.20 -7.25 -28.22
C ILE A 11 -9.65 -6.99 -26.80
N LYS A 12 -10.96 -6.91 -26.53
CA LYS A 12 -11.52 -6.73 -25.18
C LYS A 12 -11.15 -7.89 -24.25
N ASN A 13 -11.15 -9.12 -24.75
CA ASN A 13 -10.81 -10.30 -23.95
C ASN A 13 -9.31 -10.36 -23.60
N LEU A 14 -8.47 -9.75 -24.43
CA LEU A 14 -7.02 -9.75 -24.22
C LEU A 14 -6.62 -8.88 -23.00
N TYR A 15 -7.33 -7.78 -22.76
CA TYR A 15 -7.10 -6.90 -21.63
C TYR A 15 -7.75 -7.38 -20.32
N LEU A 16 -8.61 -8.39 -20.36
CA LEU A 16 -9.33 -8.86 -19.18
C LEU A 16 -8.40 -9.42 -18.11
N LEU A 17 -7.44 -10.27 -18.52
CA LEU A 17 -6.50 -10.90 -17.59
C LEU A 17 -5.59 -9.88 -16.86
N PRO A 18 -4.88 -8.95 -17.55
CA PRO A 18 -4.07 -7.96 -16.86
C PRO A 18 -4.91 -7.02 -15.98
N THR A 19 -6.15 -6.71 -16.36
CA THR A 19 -7.04 -5.90 -15.54
C THR A 19 -7.41 -6.62 -14.24
N ILE A 20 -7.71 -7.93 -14.29
CA ILE A 20 -7.98 -8.73 -13.09
C ILE A 20 -6.75 -8.77 -12.18
N LEU A 21 -5.55 -9.00 -12.73
CA LEU A 21 -4.30 -9.01 -11.96
C LEU A 21 -4.05 -7.66 -11.27
N LEU A 22 -4.33 -6.55 -11.95
CA LEU A 22 -4.18 -5.22 -11.37
C LEU A 22 -5.14 -5.01 -10.20
N VAL A 23 -6.40 -5.39 -10.36
CA VAL A 23 -7.42 -5.27 -9.30
C VAL A 23 -7.04 -6.12 -8.09
N VAL A 24 -6.61 -7.37 -8.30
CA VAL A 24 -6.16 -8.26 -7.22
C VAL A 24 -4.92 -7.70 -6.52
N GLY A 25 -3.96 -7.15 -7.28
CA GLY A 25 -2.77 -6.51 -6.72
C GLY A 25 -3.11 -5.31 -5.83
N VAL A 26 -3.97 -4.41 -6.30
CA VAL A 26 -4.43 -3.25 -5.52
C VAL A 26 -5.20 -3.70 -4.27
N PHE A 27 -6.08 -4.70 -4.40
CA PHE A 27 -6.82 -5.25 -3.26
C PHE A 27 -5.87 -5.84 -2.21
N SER A 28 -4.81 -6.56 -2.62
CA SER A 28 -3.78 -7.07 -1.71
C SER A 28 -3.07 -5.96 -0.95
N LEU A 29 -2.75 -4.82 -1.59
CA LEU A 29 -2.15 -3.67 -0.92
C LEU A 29 -3.09 -3.03 0.10
N LEU A 30 -4.38 -2.93 -0.21
CA LEU A 30 -5.39 -2.42 0.74
C LEU A 30 -5.53 -3.35 1.93
N MET A 31 -5.59 -4.66 1.71
CA MET A 31 -5.63 -5.67 2.78
C MET A 31 -4.38 -5.63 3.65
N PHE A 32 -3.19 -5.46 3.05
CA PHE A 32 -1.97 -5.26 3.80
C PHE A 32 -2.06 -4.05 4.74
N LYS A 33 -2.56 -2.91 4.26
CA LYS A 33 -2.71 -1.70 5.07
C LYS A 33 -3.66 -1.92 6.24
N ILE A 34 -4.77 -2.61 6.02
CA ILE A 34 -5.75 -2.92 7.09
C ILE A 34 -5.12 -3.85 8.13
N LEU A 35 -4.47 -4.92 7.69
CA LEU A 35 -3.87 -5.91 8.56
C LEU A 35 -2.64 -5.36 9.32
N SER A 36 -1.87 -4.44 8.72
CA SER A 36 -0.67 -3.87 9.33
C SER A 36 -0.96 -2.91 10.48
N ASN A 37 -2.13 -2.28 10.51
CA ASN A 37 -2.47 -1.28 11.52
C ASN A 37 -2.69 -1.90 12.91
N GLY A 38 -2.96 -3.20 13.01
CA GLY A 38 -3.33 -3.85 14.26
C GLY A 38 -4.65 -3.33 14.82
N HIS A 39 -4.97 -3.78 16.01
CA HIS A 39 -6.13 -3.30 16.76
C HIS A 39 -5.75 -3.10 18.23
N TYR A 40 -6.47 -2.26 18.94
CA TYR A 40 -6.26 -2.05 20.36
C TYR A 40 -7.21 -2.93 21.17
N ILE A 41 -6.66 -3.52 22.23
CA ILE A 41 -7.45 -4.20 23.26
C ILE A 41 -7.37 -3.41 24.55
N ASN A 42 -8.44 -3.39 25.29
CA ASN A 42 -8.49 -2.76 26.61
C ASN A 42 -8.02 -3.75 27.66
N TYR A 43 -7.37 -3.24 28.70
CA TYR A 43 -7.04 -4.01 29.89
C TYR A 43 -7.34 -3.21 31.14
N GLN A 44 -7.57 -3.91 32.24
CA GLN A 44 -7.73 -3.33 33.56
C GLN A 44 -6.65 -3.89 34.47
N GLU A 45 -5.96 -3.01 35.17
CA GLU A 45 -4.88 -3.35 36.09
C GLU A 45 -5.10 -2.71 37.41
N ASP A 46 -5.02 -3.51 38.50
CA ASP A 46 -5.10 -3.03 39.88
C ASP A 46 -3.99 -3.69 40.69
N SER A 47 -3.25 -2.87 41.43
CA SER A 47 -2.15 -3.33 42.26
C SER A 47 -2.10 -2.53 43.50
N ASN A 48 -2.14 -3.22 44.62
CA ASN A 48 -2.03 -2.59 45.93
C ASN A 48 -1.21 -3.43 46.91
N VAL A 49 -0.73 -2.79 47.94
CA VAL A 49 -0.09 -3.45 49.07
C VAL A 49 -0.75 -3.00 50.36
N ASN A 50 -1.01 -3.95 51.23
CA ASN A 50 -1.47 -3.70 52.61
C ASN A 50 -0.43 -4.23 53.58
N TYR A 51 -0.31 -3.59 54.74
CA TYR A 51 0.65 -3.98 55.77
C TYR A 51 0.12 -3.75 57.18
N SER A 52 0.76 -4.38 58.13
CA SER A 52 0.72 -4.03 59.53
C SER A 52 2.14 -4.02 60.11
N VAL A 53 2.34 -3.46 61.25
CA VAL A 53 3.63 -3.46 61.90
C VAL A 53 3.54 -4.24 63.22
N CYS A 54 4.28 -5.34 63.29
CA CYS A 54 4.31 -6.17 64.46
C CYS A 54 5.48 -5.79 65.37
N LEU A 55 5.20 -5.65 66.63
CA LEU A 55 6.12 -5.13 67.62
C LEU A 55 6.72 -6.28 68.45
N LYS A 56 7.92 -6.07 68.92
CA LYS A 56 8.55 -6.86 69.99
C LYS A 56 7.71 -6.80 71.28
N ASP A 57 7.85 -7.79 72.12
CA ASP A 57 7.21 -7.79 73.41
C ASP A 57 7.48 -6.51 74.18
N ASN A 58 6.43 -5.80 74.57
CA ASN A 58 6.47 -4.50 75.25
C ASN A 58 5.24 -4.30 76.14
N ASN A 59 5.36 -3.37 77.07
CA ASN A 59 4.30 -3.05 77.97
C ASN A 59 3.49 -1.80 77.61
N PHE A 60 3.66 -1.28 76.38
CA PHE A 60 3.02 -0.01 75.96
C PHE A 60 1.87 -0.19 75.01
N TYR A 61 1.88 -1.27 74.23
CA TYR A 61 0.84 -1.55 73.27
C TYR A 61 0.12 -2.88 73.61
N GLU A 62 -1.20 -2.83 73.54
CA GLU A 62 -2.06 -3.98 73.87
C GLU A 62 -2.03 -5.02 72.75
N SER A 63 -1.90 -4.55 71.44
CA SER A 63 -1.86 -5.41 70.30
C SER A 63 -0.41 -5.63 69.85
N LYS A 64 -0.07 -6.88 69.55
CA LYS A 64 1.24 -7.25 68.99
C LYS A 64 1.48 -6.64 67.62
N CYS A 65 0.44 -6.51 66.79
CA CYS A 65 0.54 -5.92 65.45
C CYS A 65 -0.42 -4.72 65.35
N ILE A 66 0.08 -3.61 64.88
CA ILE A 66 -0.63 -2.35 64.70
C ILE A 66 -0.96 -2.18 63.24
N GLU A 67 -2.17 -1.81 62.89
CA GLU A 67 -2.60 -1.57 61.52
C GLU A 67 -1.89 -0.35 60.89
N ARG A 68 -1.95 -0.26 59.58
CA ARG A 68 -1.37 0.83 58.78
C ARG A 68 -1.87 2.22 59.18
N GLY A 69 -1.08 3.24 58.86
CA GLY A 69 -1.47 4.64 59.02
C GLY A 69 -1.04 5.26 60.38
N ASN A 70 -0.26 4.56 61.17
CA ASN A 70 0.32 5.06 62.40
C ASN A 70 1.82 5.37 62.26
N GLN A 71 2.36 6.16 63.16
CA GLN A 71 3.80 6.27 63.36
C GLN A 71 4.24 5.21 64.41
N TYR A 72 5.33 4.52 64.07
CA TYR A 72 5.84 3.43 64.91
C TYR A 72 7.18 3.76 65.50
N VAL A 73 7.44 3.37 66.72
CA VAL A 73 8.74 3.51 67.37
C VAL A 73 9.68 2.44 66.77
N ALA A 74 10.73 2.89 66.09
CA ALA A 74 11.62 2.01 65.34
C ALA A 74 12.23 0.87 66.14
N SER A 75 12.61 1.12 67.38
CA SER A 75 13.24 0.12 68.28
C SER A 75 12.27 -1.00 68.71
N LEU A 76 10.98 -0.72 68.66
CA LEU A 76 9.93 -1.71 69.01
C LEU A 76 9.54 -2.58 67.83
N ILE A 77 9.86 -2.22 66.59
CA ILE A 77 9.49 -3.00 65.41
C ILE A 77 10.19 -4.34 65.45
N ASP A 78 9.44 -5.41 65.30
CA ASP A 78 9.95 -6.79 65.13
C ASP A 78 10.00 -7.15 63.64
N TYR A 79 8.86 -7.21 62.97
CA TYR A 79 8.73 -7.44 61.54
C TYR A 79 7.49 -6.72 60.97
N ILE A 80 7.42 -6.59 59.65
CA ILE A 80 6.32 -5.93 58.95
C ILE A 80 5.72 -6.92 57.95
N PRO A 81 4.56 -7.58 58.33
CA PRO A 81 3.84 -8.40 57.40
C PRO A 81 3.23 -7.52 56.30
N ALA A 82 3.50 -7.81 55.05
CA ALA A 82 2.99 -7.11 53.88
C ALA A 82 2.23 -8.09 52.97
N ASN A 83 1.05 -7.66 52.50
CA ASN A 83 0.22 -8.40 51.57
C ASN A 83 0.18 -7.65 50.26
N PHE A 84 0.79 -8.24 49.25
CA PHE A 84 0.82 -7.72 47.87
C PHE A 84 -0.31 -8.33 47.06
N ASN A 85 -1.19 -7.47 46.51
CA ASN A 85 -2.27 -7.88 45.64
C ASN A 85 -2.06 -7.29 44.26
N TYR A 86 -2.24 -8.12 43.25
CA TYR A 86 -2.17 -7.71 41.84
C TYR A 86 -3.25 -8.41 41.03
N LYS A 87 -4.02 -7.64 40.29
CA LYS A 87 -5.08 -8.13 39.40
C LYS A 87 -4.88 -7.52 38.02
N LEU A 88 -4.87 -8.38 36.98
CA LEU A 88 -4.89 -7.99 35.59
C LEU A 88 -6.03 -8.68 34.89
N ASP A 89 -6.83 -7.92 34.14
CA ASP A 89 -7.92 -8.41 33.30
C ASP A 89 -7.70 -7.94 31.85
N LEU A 90 -7.57 -8.90 30.93
CA LEU A 90 -7.42 -8.65 29.50
C LEU A 90 -8.69 -9.06 28.78
N GLN A 91 -9.38 -8.10 28.16
CA GLN A 91 -10.70 -8.31 27.53
C GLN A 91 -10.75 -9.30 26.35
N SER A 92 -9.62 -9.82 25.87
CA SER A 92 -9.56 -10.56 24.60
C SER A 92 -9.22 -12.04 24.71
N GLY A 93 -9.18 -12.65 25.90
CA GLY A 93 -8.85 -14.08 26.05
C GLY A 93 -7.48 -14.49 25.50
N ILE A 94 -6.50 -13.58 25.56
CA ILE A 94 -5.13 -13.80 25.08
C ILE A 94 -4.40 -14.76 26.04
N GLU A 95 -3.70 -15.72 25.48
CA GLU A 95 -2.86 -16.62 26.27
C GLU A 95 -1.49 -15.99 26.52
N TYR A 96 -1.11 -15.89 27.79
CA TYR A 96 0.17 -15.33 28.22
C TYR A 96 0.72 -16.09 29.42
N SER A 97 2.05 -16.07 29.58
CA SER A 97 2.72 -16.51 30.78
C SER A 97 3.08 -15.32 31.67
N TYR A 98 3.08 -15.56 32.94
CA TYR A 98 3.53 -14.56 33.92
C TYR A 98 4.32 -15.22 35.06
N ASN A 99 5.24 -14.44 35.60
CA ASN A 99 5.85 -14.69 36.88
C ASN A 99 5.97 -13.36 37.65
N TYR A 100 6.19 -13.44 38.94
CA TYR A 100 6.41 -12.27 39.76
C TYR A 100 7.53 -12.49 40.76
N ARG A 101 8.14 -11.40 41.19
CA ARG A 101 9.19 -11.37 42.17
C ARG A 101 8.90 -10.31 43.23
N ILE A 102 9.26 -10.61 44.46
CA ILE A 102 9.30 -9.61 45.52
C ILE A 102 10.77 -9.24 45.71
N ILE A 103 11.06 -7.96 45.57
CA ILE A 103 12.42 -7.42 45.63
C ILE A 103 12.51 -6.39 46.71
N ALA A 104 13.48 -6.56 47.59
CA ALA A 104 13.86 -5.54 48.58
C ALA A 104 15.03 -4.72 48.05
N GLU A 105 14.85 -3.41 47.98
CA GLU A 105 15.86 -2.44 47.60
C GLU A 105 16.21 -1.61 48.84
N PHE A 106 17.42 -1.80 49.35
CA PHE A 106 17.95 -1.04 50.47
C PHE A 106 18.81 0.09 49.93
N ASN A 107 18.41 1.33 50.28
CA ASN A 107 19.11 2.53 49.80
C ASN A 107 19.60 3.37 51.00
N VAL A 108 20.85 3.82 50.90
CA VAL A 108 21.45 4.81 51.76
C VAL A 108 21.80 6.00 50.90
N THR A 109 21.26 7.17 51.22
CA THR A 109 21.50 8.44 50.55
C THR A 109 22.14 9.44 51.46
N ASP A 110 22.97 10.30 50.93
CA ASP A 110 23.54 11.45 51.66
C ASP A 110 22.42 12.44 52.02
N GLY A 111 22.29 12.80 53.28
CA GLY A 111 21.22 13.67 53.76
C GLY A 111 21.34 15.11 53.27
N ASP A 112 22.53 15.57 52.88
CA ASP A 112 22.75 16.94 52.45
C ASP A 112 22.46 17.20 50.97
N ASN A 113 22.61 16.18 50.12
CA ASN A 113 22.56 16.35 48.66
C ASN A 113 21.76 15.28 47.92
N ASP A 114 21.05 14.43 48.62
CA ASP A 114 20.22 13.33 48.10
C ASP A 114 20.96 12.36 47.14
N LYS A 115 22.30 12.31 47.22
CA LYS A 115 23.06 11.36 46.41
C LYS A 115 23.06 9.98 47.03
N VAL A 116 22.86 8.99 46.17
CA VAL A 116 22.89 7.60 46.59
C VAL A 116 24.32 7.19 46.92
N LEU A 117 24.54 6.82 48.20
CA LEU A 117 25.82 6.32 48.70
C LEU A 117 25.93 4.81 48.54
N PHE A 118 24.83 4.09 48.73
CA PHE A 118 24.80 2.65 48.64
C PHE A 118 23.42 2.15 48.29
N THR A 119 23.34 1.15 47.39
CA THR A 119 22.12 0.43 47.07
C THR A 119 22.39 -1.08 47.06
N LYS A 120 21.53 -1.84 47.72
CA LYS A 120 21.55 -3.30 47.67
C LYS A 120 20.19 -3.83 47.33
N ASN A 121 20.12 -4.64 46.29
CA ASN A 121 18.88 -5.36 45.89
C ASN A 121 18.98 -6.81 46.36
N GLU A 122 17.90 -7.30 46.95
CA GLU A 122 17.72 -8.67 47.39
C GLU A 122 16.39 -9.21 46.87
N VAL A 123 16.43 -10.34 46.18
CA VAL A 123 15.19 -11.03 45.74
C VAL A 123 14.68 -11.88 46.91
N LEU A 124 13.58 -11.46 47.47
CA LEU A 124 12.96 -12.14 48.63
C LEU A 124 12.15 -13.37 48.20
N TYR A 125 11.53 -13.28 47.02
CA TYR A 125 10.73 -14.35 46.48
C TYR A 125 10.67 -14.29 44.96
N THR A 126 10.61 -15.46 44.29
CA THR A 126 10.36 -15.60 42.85
C THR A 126 9.31 -16.69 42.66
N SER A 127 8.24 -16.38 41.95
CA SER A 127 7.25 -17.38 41.56
C SER A 127 7.70 -18.22 40.36
N GLU A 128 7.12 -19.41 40.23
CA GLU A 128 7.20 -20.17 38.98
C GLU A 128 6.41 -19.47 37.86
N ASP A 129 6.74 -19.79 36.60
CA ASP A 129 5.99 -19.33 35.42
C ASP A 129 4.59 -19.98 35.41
N LYS A 130 3.56 -19.16 35.29
CA LYS A 130 2.16 -19.59 35.20
C LYS A 130 1.58 -19.16 33.85
N ILE A 131 0.70 -19.97 33.29
CA ILE A 131 0.02 -19.69 32.02
C ILE A 131 -1.45 -19.44 32.29
N THR A 132 -2.00 -18.40 31.66
CA THR A 132 -3.43 -18.07 31.75
C THR A 132 -3.95 -17.53 30.41
N LYS A 133 -5.27 -17.71 30.18
CA LYS A 133 -6.01 -17.08 29.05
C LYS A 133 -6.98 -16.00 29.53
N ASN A 134 -7.31 -16.05 30.80
CA ASN A 134 -8.17 -15.07 31.46
C ASN A 134 -7.29 -14.17 32.30
N GLY A 135 -7.86 -13.21 32.96
CA GLY A 135 -7.12 -12.36 33.86
C GLY A 135 -6.32 -13.13 34.91
N MET A 136 -5.33 -12.50 35.51
CA MET A 136 -4.56 -13.06 36.62
C MET A 136 -4.89 -12.33 37.92
N ASN A 137 -4.83 -13.07 39.04
CA ASN A 137 -4.92 -12.55 40.37
C ASN A 137 -3.80 -13.12 41.22
N ILE A 138 -2.94 -12.24 41.72
CA ILE A 138 -1.82 -12.60 42.59
C ILE A 138 -2.11 -12.03 43.97
N ASN A 139 -2.03 -12.87 44.98
CA ASN A 139 -2.06 -12.48 46.39
C ASN A 139 -0.86 -13.16 47.08
N TYR A 140 0.05 -12.36 47.61
CA TYR A 140 1.26 -12.87 48.22
C TYR A 140 1.56 -12.14 49.54
N ASN A 141 1.70 -12.93 50.60
CA ASN A 141 2.07 -12.45 51.93
C ASN A 141 3.56 -12.67 52.17
N ILE A 142 4.20 -11.66 52.73
CA ILE A 142 5.61 -11.74 53.12
C ILE A 142 5.84 -10.98 54.44
N ASP A 143 6.66 -11.58 55.30
CA ASP A 143 7.10 -10.90 56.50
C ASP A 143 8.48 -10.23 56.22
N ILE A 144 8.49 -8.90 56.32
CA ILE A 144 9.69 -8.09 56.09
C ILE A 144 10.44 -7.96 57.41
N ASP A 145 11.61 -8.56 57.50
CA ASP A 145 12.48 -8.47 58.67
C ASP A 145 13.12 -7.07 58.74
N TYR A 146 12.46 -6.17 59.47
CA TYR A 146 12.91 -4.80 59.70
C TYR A 146 14.31 -4.76 60.36
N ASN A 147 14.51 -5.63 61.38
CA ASN A 147 15.74 -5.65 62.18
C ASN A 147 16.94 -6.06 61.32
N LYS A 148 16.81 -6.99 60.38
CA LYS A 148 17.87 -7.38 59.45
C LYS A 148 18.42 -6.17 58.67
N TYR A 149 17.54 -5.35 58.12
CA TYR A 149 17.93 -4.21 57.30
C TYR A 149 18.42 -3.03 58.19
N ASN A 150 17.83 -2.82 59.36
CA ASN A 150 18.26 -1.78 60.29
C ASN A 150 19.64 -2.09 60.88
N ASN A 151 19.96 -3.35 61.12
CA ASN A 151 21.27 -3.80 61.57
C ASN A 151 22.32 -3.63 60.45
N LEU A 152 21.94 -3.96 59.20
CA LEU A 152 22.80 -3.74 58.01
C LEU A 152 23.14 -2.25 57.85
N LEU A 153 22.15 -1.39 58.01
CA LEU A 153 22.35 0.06 58.03
C LEU A 153 23.30 0.53 59.11
N SER A 154 23.04 0.07 60.35
CA SER A 154 23.91 0.46 61.49
C SER A 154 25.34 0.02 61.29
N SER A 155 25.57 -1.15 60.74
CA SER A 155 26.92 -1.63 60.39
C SER A 155 27.55 -0.78 59.30
N PHE A 156 26.78 -0.41 58.25
CA PHE A 156 27.28 0.44 57.16
C PHE A 156 27.67 1.84 57.66
N ILE A 157 26.78 2.49 58.43
CA ILE A 157 27.02 3.81 58.99
C ILE A 157 28.24 3.82 59.94
N SER A 158 28.37 2.82 60.81
CA SER A 158 29.51 2.74 61.74
C SER A 158 30.84 2.42 61.05
N THR A 159 30.82 1.65 59.99
CA THR A 159 32.04 1.29 59.24
C THR A 159 32.64 2.49 58.50
N TYR A 160 31.75 3.35 57.97
CA TYR A 160 32.17 4.49 57.12
C TYR A 160 32.04 5.86 57.81
N ASP A 161 31.71 5.88 59.09
CA ASP A 161 31.52 7.07 59.95
C ASP A 161 30.60 8.13 59.32
N LEU A 162 29.47 7.68 58.81
CA LEU A 162 28.48 8.54 58.13
C LEU A 162 27.54 9.19 59.18
N SER A 163 27.42 10.52 59.18
CA SER A 163 26.69 11.24 60.19
C SER A 163 25.28 11.70 59.77
N GLN A 164 25.06 11.97 58.50
CA GLN A 164 23.74 12.46 58.01
C GLN A 164 23.34 11.66 56.78
N THR A 165 22.53 10.64 56.99
CA THR A 165 22.03 9.80 55.92
C THR A 165 20.51 9.66 55.97
N THR A 166 19.88 9.63 54.79
CA THR A 166 18.48 9.21 54.60
C THR A 166 18.44 7.78 54.11
N ASN A 167 17.73 6.91 54.82
CA ASN A 167 17.84 5.48 54.57
C ASN A 167 16.47 4.89 54.37
N THR A 168 16.30 4.12 53.34
CA THR A 168 15.01 3.52 52.98
C THR A 168 15.14 2.05 52.58
N LEU A 169 14.18 1.28 52.97
CA LEU A 169 13.94 -0.08 52.46
C LEU A 169 12.66 -0.03 51.64
N LYS A 170 12.78 -0.21 50.33
CA LYS A 170 11.66 -0.34 49.42
C LYS A 170 11.47 -1.82 49.05
N VAL A 171 10.30 -2.38 49.40
CA VAL A 171 9.94 -3.72 48.97
C VAL A 171 8.86 -3.62 47.89
N SER A 172 9.15 -4.15 46.73
CA SER A 172 8.27 -4.03 45.54
C SER A 172 7.89 -5.39 44.97
N MET A 173 6.71 -5.46 44.38
CA MET A 173 6.29 -6.57 43.55
C MET A 173 6.52 -6.21 42.09
N ASP A 174 7.44 -6.96 41.46
CA ASP A 174 7.66 -6.93 40.02
C ASP A 174 6.88 -8.04 39.34
N VAL A 175 6.06 -7.71 38.35
CA VAL A 175 5.30 -8.69 37.56
C VAL A 175 5.86 -8.67 36.15
N ASN A 176 6.21 -9.84 35.63
CA ASN A 176 6.70 -10.03 34.27
C ASN A 176 5.68 -10.83 33.48
N VAL A 177 5.19 -10.23 32.40
CA VAL A 177 4.16 -10.84 31.55
C VAL A 177 4.72 -11.05 30.14
N ARG A 178 4.57 -12.27 29.61
CA ARG A 178 5.09 -12.67 28.30
C ARG A 178 3.96 -13.19 27.42
N ASN A 179 3.92 -12.68 26.18
CA ASN A 179 2.97 -13.17 25.19
C ASN A 179 3.36 -14.58 24.71
N LEU A 180 2.42 -15.52 24.79
CA LEU A 180 2.56 -16.89 24.24
C LEU A 180 1.87 -17.05 22.87
N ASN A 181 1.11 -16.06 22.43
CA ASN A 181 0.42 -16.14 21.16
C ASN A 181 1.39 -15.95 19.99
N THR A 182 1.64 -17.02 19.25
CA THR A 182 2.54 -17.03 18.08
C THR A 182 1.95 -16.31 16.86
N HIS A 183 0.61 -16.15 16.82
CA HIS A 183 -0.09 -15.55 15.69
C HIS A 183 -0.28 -14.02 15.83
N GLN A 184 -0.07 -13.48 17.02
CA GLN A 184 -0.25 -12.06 17.32
C GLN A 184 0.97 -11.54 18.10
N ASN A 185 1.50 -10.41 17.67
CA ASN A 185 2.54 -9.72 18.42
C ASN A 185 1.88 -8.68 19.34
N ILE A 186 1.86 -8.98 20.64
CA ILE A 186 1.26 -8.15 21.66
C ILE A 186 2.39 -7.57 22.51
N ASP A 187 2.43 -6.26 22.60
CA ASP A 187 3.40 -5.57 23.43
C ASP A 187 2.88 -5.49 24.87
N LEU A 188 3.27 -6.46 25.69
CA LEU A 188 2.94 -6.53 27.12
C LEU A 188 3.98 -5.81 28.00
N SER A 189 4.94 -5.10 27.42
CA SER A 189 6.00 -4.41 28.17
C SER A 189 5.47 -3.36 29.17
N LYS A 190 4.34 -2.75 28.86
CA LYS A 190 3.66 -1.78 29.75
C LYS A 190 3.11 -2.43 31.02
N ILE A 191 2.85 -3.74 30.99
CA ILE A 191 2.33 -4.50 32.14
C ILE A 191 3.49 -5.04 32.99
N SER A 192 4.67 -5.27 32.39
CA SER A 192 5.83 -5.85 33.05
C SER A 192 6.66 -4.78 33.74
N ASN A 193 6.36 -4.49 35.00
CA ASN A 193 7.14 -3.53 35.83
C ASN A 193 6.79 -3.70 37.31
N ALA A 194 7.44 -2.93 38.17
CA ALA A 194 7.06 -2.79 39.57
C ALA A 194 5.62 -2.26 39.69
N LYS A 195 4.74 -3.03 40.30
CA LYS A 195 3.29 -2.75 40.33
C LYS A 195 2.85 -2.09 41.64
N SER A 196 3.38 -2.56 42.74
CA SER A 196 3.15 -1.98 44.06
C SER A 196 4.40 -2.03 44.91
N SER A 197 4.53 -1.11 45.81
CA SER A 197 5.66 -1.10 46.73
C SER A 197 5.28 -0.55 48.09
N ILE A 198 6.03 -0.99 49.08
CA ILE A 198 6.05 -0.45 50.45
C ILE A 198 7.42 0.14 50.71
N THR A 199 7.48 1.39 51.16
CA THR A 199 8.72 2.10 51.49
C THR A 199 8.78 2.32 53.00
N ILE A 200 9.80 1.79 53.61
CA ILE A 200 10.01 1.78 55.03
C ILE A 200 11.25 2.61 55.36
N PRO A 201 11.14 3.75 55.98
CA PRO A 201 12.33 4.48 56.45
C PRO A 201 13.08 3.67 57.50
N LEU A 202 14.39 3.55 57.32
CA LEU A 202 15.27 2.93 58.29
C LEU A 202 15.87 4.02 59.18
N THR A 203 15.45 4.06 60.41
CA THR A 203 15.77 5.13 61.36
C THR A 203 15.82 4.62 62.81
N THR A 204 16.35 5.38 63.72
CA THR A 204 16.42 5.06 65.15
C THR A 204 15.26 5.67 65.96
N LYS A 205 14.42 6.52 65.34
CA LYS A 205 13.34 7.22 66.04
C LYS A 205 11.97 6.65 65.73
N THR A 206 11.26 7.25 64.78
CA THR A 206 9.92 6.85 64.38
C THR A 206 9.88 6.53 62.92
N VAL A 207 9.08 5.54 62.53
CA VAL A 207 8.89 5.05 61.18
C VAL A 207 7.49 5.41 60.70
N ASN A 208 7.40 6.05 59.55
CA ASN A 208 6.21 6.23 58.79
C ASN A 208 6.34 5.42 57.49
N VAL A 209 5.47 4.46 57.30
CA VAL A 209 5.54 3.53 56.16
C VAL A 209 4.65 4.05 55.05
N ASP A 210 5.24 4.25 53.86
CA ASP A 210 4.56 4.68 52.65
C ASP A 210 4.27 3.51 51.73
N ILE A 211 3.13 3.55 51.04
CA ILE A 211 2.73 2.54 50.08
C ILE A 211 2.43 3.18 48.71
N SER A 212 2.75 2.48 47.68
CA SER A 212 2.34 2.83 46.31
C SER A 212 1.71 1.65 45.62
N GLY A 213 0.79 1.93 44.69
CA GLY A 213 0.12 0.93 43.86
C GLY A 213 -0.29 1.52 42.54
N THR A 214 -0.82 0.68 41.67
CA THR A 214 -1.31 1.07 40.36
C THR A 214 -2.79 0.72 40.24
N SER A 215 -3.61 1.66 39.78
CA SER A 215 -5.01 1.40 39.43
C SER A 215 -5.29 2.00 38.04
N LEU A 216 -5.49 1.15 37.07
CA LEU A 216 -5.75 1.53 35.66
C LEU A 216 -7.09 0.93 35.23
N ASN A 217 -7.99 1.79 34.80
CA ASN A 217 -9.32 1.39 34.30
C ASN A 217 -9.22 0.95 32.83
N SER A 218 -10.11 0.03 32.45
CA SER A 218 -10.17 -0.53 31.07
C SER A 218 -10.38 0.51 29.97
N ASN A 219 -10.95 1.68 30.30
CA ASN A 219 -11.19 2.74 29.32
C ASN A 219 -9.93 3.55 28.98
N ASP A 220 -8.98 3.61 29.91
CA ASP A 220 -7.78 4.45 29.81
C ASP A 220 -6.54 3.64 29.38
N SER A 221 -6.63 2.31 29.49
CA SER A 221 -5.49 1.43 29.31
C SER A 221 -5.67 0.54 28.07
N ARG A 222 -4.82 0.73 27.09
CA ARG A 222 -4.89 0.00 25.79
C ARG A 222 -3.55 -0.57 25.39
N ILE A 223 -3.60 -1.79 24.85
CA ILE A 223 -2.45 -2.50 24.30
C ILE A 223 -2.66 -2.68 22.81
N LEU A 224 -1.62 -2.38 22.01
CA LEU A 224 -1.65 -2.59 20.57
C LEU A 224 -1.34 -4.06 20.24
N VAL A 225 -2.27 -4.71 19.58
CA VAL A 225 -2.12 -6.06 19.04
C VAL A 225 -1.78 -5.95 17.54
N LYS A 226 -0.60 -6.39 17.16
CA LYS A 226 -0.19 -6.45 15.76
C LYS A 226 -0.25 -7.89 15.26
N PRO A 227 -0.66 -8.12 14.01
CA PRO A 227 -0.59 -9.46 13.42
C PRO A 227 0.88 -9.90 13.30
N ASN A 228 1.12 -11.20 13.26
CA ASN A 228 2.44 -11.74 13.02
C ASN A 228 2.94 -11.31 11.63
N LYS A 229 4.27 -11.24 11.41
CA LYS A 229 4.94 -10.73 10.19
C LYS A 229 4.49 -11.38 8.87
N ASN A 230 3.68 -12.46 8.92
CA ASN A 230 3.15 -13.14 7.73
C ASN A 230 2.32 -12.25 6.78
N TYR A 231 1.77 -11.13 7.27
CA TYR A 231 1.08 -10.15 6.42
C TYR A 231 2.00 -9.48 5.39
N ILE A 232 3.33 -9.53 5.59
CA ILE A 232 4.33 -9.03 4.63
C ILE A 232 4.26 -9.82 3.32
N LEU A 233 3.91 -11.10 3.36
CA LEU A 233 3.74 -11.92 2.15
C LEU A 233 2.61 -11.38 1.26
N ILE A 234 1.55 -10.83 1.86
CA ILE A 234 0.45 -10.21 1.13
C ILE A 234 0.93 -8.96 0.37
N LEU A 235 1.82 -8.17 0.98
CA LEU A 235 2.44 -7.02 0.33
C LEU A 235 3.28 -7.45 -0.89
N ILE A 236 4.14 -8.45 -0.71
CA ILE A 236 5.02 -8.95 -1.77
C ILE A 236 4.20 -9.51 -2.93
N THR A 237 3.19 -10.33 -2.66
CA THR A 237 2.30 -10.88 -3.71
C THR A 237 1.52 -9.79 -4.43
N GLY A 238 1.04 -8.77 -3.73
CA GLY A 238 0.36 -7.62 -4.34
C GLY A 238 1.25 -6.86 -5.31
N ILE A 239 2.50 -6.58 -4.93
CA ILE A 239 3.48 -5.90 -5.79
C ILE A 239 3.79 -6.74 -7.04
N ILE A 240 3.98 -8.06 -6.89
CA ILE A 240 4.23 -8.97 -8.01
C ILE A 240 3.08 -8.93 -9.01
N PHE A 241 1.82 -9.01 -8.56
CA PHE A 241 0.66 -8.96 -9.45
C PHE A 241 0.55 -7.63 -10.22
N ILE A 242 0.86 -6.50 -9.59
CA ILE A 242 0.88 -5.19 -10.26
C ILE A 242 1.97 -5.16 -11.34
N ILE A 243 3.19 -5.61 -11.04
CA ILE A 243 4.29 -5.65 -12.01
C ILE A 243 3.92 -6.56 -13.19
N CYS A 244 3.43 -7.77 -12.93
CA CYS A 244 2.98 -8.69 -13.97
C CYS A 244 1.89 -8.07 -14.84
N SER A 245 0.92 -7.37 -14.25
CA SER A 245 -0.13 -6.68 -14.98
C SER A 245 0.43 -5.62 -15.92
N ILE A 246 1.33 -4.76 -15.44
CA ILE A 246 1.96 -3.70 -16.25
C ILE A 246 2.74 -4.33 -17.43
N VAL A 247 3.54 -5.35 -17.17
CA VAL A 247 4.28 -6.07 -18.22
C VAL A 247 3.33 -6.64 -19.26
N MET A 248 2.24 -7.28 -18.85
CA MET A 248 1.23 -7.81 -19.77
C MET A 248 0.57 -6.71 -20.59
N PHE A 249 0.22 -5.56 -20.00
CA PHE A 249 -0.32 -4.41 -20.75
C PHE A 249 0.65 -3.93 -21.84
N VAL A 250 1.94 -3.81 -21.51
CA VAL A 250 2.96 -3.41 -22.49
C VAL A 250 3.08 -4.44 -23.63
N LEU A 251 3.14 -5.74 -23.29
CA LEU A 251 3.23 -6.80 -24.29
C LEU A 251 2.00 -6.86 -25.19
N ILE A 252 0.80 -6.73 -24.63
CA ILE A 252 -0.46 -6.69 -25.40
C ILE A 252 -0.48 -5.50 -26.34
N ASN A 253 -0.10 -4.31 -25.87
CA ASN A 253 -0.05 -3.11 -26.71
C ASN A 253 0.97 -3.26 -27.86
N ARG A 254 2.15 -3.83 -27.59
CA ARG A 254 3.13 -4.16 -28.64
C ARG A 254 2.58 -5.19 -29.64
N TYR A 255 1.92 -6.23 -29.14
CA TYR A 255 1.29 -7.24 -29.99
C TYR A 255 0.20 -6.64 -30.89
N ILE A 256 -0.71 -5.81 -30.33
CA ILE A 256 -1.76 -5.15 -31.11
C ILE A 256 -1.17 -4.22 -32.17
N LYS A 257 -0.13 -3.43 -31.83
CA LYS A 257 0.55 -2.57 -32.80
C LYS A 257 1.12 -3.38 -33.98
N LYS A 258 1.74 -4.53 -33.70
CA LYS A 258 2.31 -5.41 -34.75
C LYS A 258 1.26 -6.14 -35.59
N THR A 259 0.13 -6.49 -35.00
CA THR A 259 -0.92 -7.25 -35.71
C THR A 259 -1.95 -6.36 -36.39
N ARG A 260 -1.86 -5.04 -36.25
CA ARG A 260 -2.77 -4.08 -36.88
C ARG A 260 -2.68 -4.18 -38.40
N THR A 261 -3.81 -4.27 -39.06
CA THR A 261 -3.89 -4.27 -40.50
C THR A 261 -4.11 -2.87 -41.06
N VAL A 262 -3.78 -2.64 -42.31
CA VAL A 262 -4.10 -1.36 -42.99
C VAL A 262 -5.59 -1.08 -42.95
N GLN A 263 -6.40 -2.12 -43.04
CA GLN A 263 -7.87 -2.05 -42.90
C GLN A 263 -8.29 -1.50 -41.51
N ASP A 264 -7.64 -1.96 -40.43
CA ASP A 264 -7.95 -1.45 -39.08
C ASP A 264 -7.63 0.05 -38.92
N ILE A 265 -6.58 0.53 -39.58
CA ILE A 265 -6.22 1.97 -39.60
C ILE A 265 -7.30 2.74 -40.36
N TYR A 266 -7.71 2.24 -41.53
CA TYR A 266 -8.76 2.82 -42.34
C TYR A 266 -10.08 2.93 -41.54
N GLU A 267 -10.56 1.84 -40.96
CA GLU A 267 -11.79 1.81 -40.16
C GLU A 267 -11.73 2.80 -38.98
N ASN A 268 -10.57 2.91 -38.32
CA ASN A 268 -10.39 3.85 -37.22
C ASN A 268 -10.38 5.31 -37.69
N ARG A 269 -9.76 5.63 -38.84
CA ARG A 269 -9.79 6.99 -39.43
C ARG A 269 -11.22 7.40 -39.75
N ILE A 270 -11.99 6.52 -40.41
CA ILE A 270 -13.39 6.77 -40.71
C ILE A 270 -14.22 6.98 -39.46
N LYS A 271 -14.04 6.10 -38.46
CA LYS A 271 -14.75 6.20 -37.20
C LYS A 271 -14.46 7.53 -36.47
N LYS A 272 -13.21 7.98 -36.43
CA LYS A 272 -12.83 9.25 -35.82
C LYS A 272 -13.55 10.43 -36.50
N ILE A 273 -13.52 10.49 -37.83
CA ILE A 273 -14.20 11.55 -38.61
C ILE A 273 -15.72 11.50 -38.38
N THR A 274 -16.32 10.32 -38.50
CA THR A 274 -17.76 10.17 -38.33
C THR A 274 -18.21 10.58 -36.91
N LEU A 275 -17.43 10.27 -35.87
CA LEU A 275 -17.75 10.68 -34.49
C LEU A 275 -17.58 12.20 -34.27
N ALA A 276 -16.56 12.79 -34.87
CA ALA A 276 -16.29 14.23 -34.70
C ALA A 276 -17.27 15.14 -35.46
N TYR A 277 -17.79 14.65 -36.59
CA TYR A 277 -18.60 15.43 -37.54
C TYR A 277 -19.94 14.79 -37.88
N ASP A 278 -20.52 13.98 -36.99
CA ASP A 278 -21.76 13.23 -37.21
C ASP A 278 -22.94 14.14 -37.65
N SER A 279 -23.05 15.32 -37.07
CA SER A 279 -24.10 16.31 -37.41
C SER A 279 -23.97 16.90 -38.82
N TYR A 280 -22.80 16.86 -39.43
CA TYR A 280 -22.51 17.41 -40.75
C TYR A 280 -22.62 16.37 -41.86
N ILE A 281 -22.44 15.10 -41.53
CA ILE A 281 -22.27 13.99 -42.50
C ILE A 281 -23.61 13.31 -42.76
N GLN A 282 -24.04 13.28 -43.99
CA GLN A 282 -25.18 12.50 -44.45
C GLN A 282 -24.67 11.20 -45.12
N LYS A 283 -24.91 10.06 -44.50
CA LYS A 283 -24.52 8.76 -45.07
C LYS A 283 -25.47 8.40 -46.21
N ILE A 284 -24.94 8.13 -47.37
CA ILE A 284 -25.70 7.62 -48.52
C ILE A 284 -25.29 6.18 -48.81
N SER A 285 -26.28 5.37 -49.20
CA SER A 285 -26.07 3.99 -49.63
C SER A 285 -26.43 3.83 -51.12
N GLY A 286 -25.60 3.12 -51.86
CA GLY A 286 -25.78 2.89 -53.28
C GLY A 286 -24.84 3.74 -54.15
N ASP A 287 -25.06 3.67 -55.46
CA ASP A 287 -24.23 4.38 -56.45
C ASP A 287 -24.70 5.84 -56.55
N TYR A 288 -23.79 6.80 -56.27
CA TYR A 288 -24.09 8.22 -56.45
C TYR A 288 -23.84 8.63 -57.90
N PRO A 289 -24.81 9.23 -58.60
CA PRO A 289 -24.65 9.59 -59.99
C PRO A 289 -23.73 10.79 -60.18
N ILE A 290 -22.46 10.54 -60.45
CA ILE A 290 -21.47 11.58 -60.70
C ILE A 290 -21.62 12.20 -62.09
N GLY A 291 -22.09 11.41 -63.07
CA GLY A 291 -22.33 11.88 -64.43
C GLY A 291 -21.13 12.51 -65.07
N ALA A 292 -21.37 13.64 -65.77
CA ALA A 292 -20.30 14.47 -66.38
C ALA A 292 -19.79 15.58 -65.45
N SER A 293 -19.93 15.43 -64.13
CA SER A 293 -19.45 16.42 -63.19
C SER A 293 -17.94 16.47 -63.05
N GLN A 294 -17.37 17.65 -62.91
CA GLN A 294 -15.95 17.83 -62.65
C GLN A 294 -15.68 17.52 -61.18
N ILE A 295 -14.71 16.64 -60.93
CA ILE A 295 -14.28 16.25 -59.57
C ILE A 295 -13.14 17.18 -59.14
N CYS A 296 -13.37 17.96 -58.09
CA CYS A 296 -12.36 18.76 -57.39
C CYS A 296 -11.92 18.07 -56.13
N LYS A 297 -10.65 17.62 -56.06
CA LYS A 297 -10.09 16.91 -54.90
C LYS A 297 -9.65 17.92 -53.87
N VAL A 298 -10.03 17.67 -52.61
CA VAL A 298 -9.70 18.52 -51.47
C VAL A 298 -8.62 17.83 -50.67
N GLU A 299 -7.62 18.56 -50.18
CA GLU A 299 -6.46 18.00 -49.53
C GLU A 299 -6.72 17.53 -48.11
N SER A 300 -7.58 18.22 -47.37
CA SER A 300 -7.90 17.87 -46.00
C SER A 300 -9.42 17.76 -45.73
N PHE A 301 -9.80 16.99 -44.75
CA PHE A 301 -11.19 16.92 -44.32
C PHE A 301 -11.68 18.24 -43.71
N GLN A 302 -10.76 19.03 -43.14
CA GLN A 302 -11.09 20.37 -42.60
C GLN A 302 -11.54 21.31 -43.72
N ASP A 303 -10.86 21.28 -44.86
CA ASP A 303 -11.24 22.10 -46.03
C ASP A 303 -12.63 21.68 -46.55
N MET A 304 -12.97 20.38 -46.47
CA MET A 304 -14.33 19.91 -46.81
C MET A 304 -15.41 20.53 -45.89
N ILE A 305 -15.10 20.70 -44.60
CA ILE A 305 -16.03 21.36 -43.65
C ILE A 305 -16.17 22.82 -44.00
N GLU A 306 -15.11 23.54 -44.33
CA GLU A 306 -15.15 24.94 -44.73
C GLU A 306 -15.98 25.13 -46.03
N ILE A 307 -15.80 24.27 -47.02
CA ILE A 307 -16.61 24.25 -48.24
C ILE A 307 -18.08 23.97 -47.92
N LYS A 308 -18.37 23.05 -47.02
CA LYS A 308 -19.74 22.71 -46.58
C LYS A 308 -20.39 23.93 -45.92
N GLU A 309 -19.69 24.65 -45.05
CA GLU A 309 -20.20 25.80 -44.35
C GLU A 309 -20.44 27.00 -45.31
N SER A 310 -19.53 27.19 -46.26
CA SER A 310 -19.63 28.28 -47.24
C SER A 310 -20.68 28.01 -48.32
N SER A 311 -20.89 26.74 -48.71
CA SER A 311 -21.82 26.38 -49.80
C SER A 311 -23.24 26.06 -49.33
N GLU A 312 -23.46 25.87 -48.02
CA GLU A 312 -24.72 25.37 -47.42
C GLU A 312 -25.22 24.04 -48.01
N LYS A 313 -24.39 23.34 -48.77
CA LYS A 313 -24.74 22.03 -49.40
C LYS A 313 -24.46 20.85 -48.41
N PRO A 314 -25.17 19.74 -48.59
CA PRO A 314 -24.95 18.56 -47.74
C PRO A 314 -23.56 17.94 -47.98
N LEU A 315 -22.89 17.51 -46.87
CA LEU A 315 -21.70 16.68 -46.94
C LEU A 315 -22.11 15.20 -46.96
N LEU A 316 -21.98 14.59 -48.12
CA LEU A 316 -22.40 13.22 -48.37
C LEU A 316 -21.24 12.25 -48.11
N MET A 317 -21.46 11.18 -47.37
CA MET A 317 -20.50 10.11 -47.16
C MET A 317 -20.93 8.87 -47.92
N LEU A 318 -20.09 8.41 -48.83
CA LEU A 318 -20.28 7.20 -49.64
C LEU A 318 -19.16 6.21 -49.30
N GLU A 319 -19.50 5.04 -48.83
CA GLU A 319 -18.58 3.93 -48.63
C GLU A 319 -18.71 2.95 -49.80
N ASN A 320 -17.61 2.50 -50.40
CA ASN A 320 -17.63 1.51 -51.45
C ASN A 320 -18.10 0.14 -50.93
N LYS A 321 -18.65 -0.72 -51.81
CA LYS A 321 -19.22 -2.04 -51.46
C LYS A 321 -18.24 -2.94 -50.74
N GLU A 322 -16.96 -2.77 -50.99
CA GLU A 322 -15.87 -3.59 -50.46
C GLU A 322 -15.27 -3.04 -49.16
N LYS A 323 -15.75 -1.89 -48.70
CA LYS A 323 -15.24 -1.18 -47.52
C LYS A 323 -13.73 -0.87 -47.59
N THR A 324 -13.24 -0.54 -48.77
CA THR A 324 -11.82 -0.22 -49.02
C THR A 324 -11.61 1.25 -49.28
N GLY A 325 -12.67 2.02 -49.45
CA GLY A 325 -12.65 3.44 -49.66
C GLY A 325 -13.92 4.13 -49.21
N THR A 326 -13.76 5.25 -48.53
CA THR A 326 -14.85 6.16 -48.14
C THR A 326 -14.59 7.51 -48.78
N TYR A 327 -15.60 8.01 -49.50
CA TYR A 327 -15.57 9.26 -50.20
C TYR A 327 -16.55 10.24 -49.55
N PHE A 328 -16.09 11.43 -49.27
CA PHE A 328 -16.89 12.54 -48.81
C PHE A 328 -17.09 13.48 -49.98
N LEU A 329 -18.36 13.82 -50.28
CA LEU A 329 -18.77 14.52 -51.46
C LEU A 329 -19.59 15.76 -51.09
N ILE A 330 -19.31 16.91 -51.69
CA ILE A 330 -20.14 18.08 -51.64
C ILE A 330 -20.51 18.47 -53.07
N PRO A 331 -21.75 18.21 -53.53
CA PRO A 331 -22.21 18.67 -54.84
C PRO A 331 -22.51 20.19 -54.81
N VAL A 332 -21.86 20.92 -55.68
CA VAL A 332 -22.06 22.38 -55.88
C VAL A 332 -22.70 22.63 -57.23
N GLU A 333 -23.16 23.84 -57.48
CA GLU A 333 -23.74 24.27 -58.74
C GLU A 333 -22.69 24.11 -59.87
N ASP A 334 -23.12 24.14 -61.13
CA ASP A 334 -22.29 24.01 -62.35
C ASP A 334 -21.58 22.67 -62.55
N ARG A 335 -22.17 21.59 -62.06
CA ARG A 335 -21.61 20.23 -62.21
C ARG A 335 -20.21 20.01 -61.58
N VAL A 336 -19.93 20.72 -60.49
CA VAL A 336 -18.71 20.55 -59.72
C VAL A 336 -19.01 19.76 -58.46
N ILE A 337 -18.16 18.74 -58.14
CA ILE A 337 -18.24 17.97 -56.93
C ILE A 337 -16.90 18.05 -56.22
N TYR A 338 -16.88 18.63 -55.01
CA TYR A 338 -15.71 18.56 -54.14
C TYR A 338 -15.64 17.20 -53.48
N THR A 339 -14.46 16.60 -53.45
CA THR A 339 -14.27 15.25 -52.91
C THR A 339 -13.07 15.17 -52.02
N TYR A 340 -13.27 14.50 -50.88
CA TYR A 340 -12.19 14.03 -50.02
C TYR A 340 -12.34 12.52 -49.85
N ALA A 341 -11.23 11.78 -50.07
CA ALA A 341 -11.25 10.31 -50.02
C ALA A 341 -10.32 9.81 -48.93
N ILE A 342 -10.75 8.73 -48.28
CA ILE A 342 -9.89 7.92 -47.41
C ILE A 342 -10.01 6.50 -47.95
N ARG A 343 -8.89 6.00 -48.53
CA ARG A 343 -8.85 4.67 -49.13
C ARG A 343 -7.75 3.85 -48.46
N VAL A 344 -7.94 2.54 -48.41
CA VAL A 344 -6.95 1.60 -47.89
C VAL A 344 -5.63 1.71 -48.65
N VAL A 345 -5.70 1.93 -49.98
CA VAL A 345 -4.54 2.13 -50.86
C VAL A 345 -3.75 3.39 -50.49
N ASP A 346 -4.42 4.48 -50.10
CA ASP A 346 -3.74 5.72 -49.67
C ASP A 346 -2.96 5.49 -48.38
N ILE A 347 -3.56 4.77 -47.42
CA ILE A 347 -2.90 4.43 -46.16
C ILE A 347 -1.72 3.47 -46.39
N GLU A 348 -1.87 2.50 -47.26
CA GLU A 348 -0.79 1.59 -47.63
C GLU A 348 0.36 2.34 -48.30
N SER A 349 0.07 3.25 -49.21
CA SER A 349 1.07 4.09 -49.87
C SER A 349 1.79 5.03 -48.91
N GLU A 350 1.03 5.59 -47.93
CA GLU A 350 1.58 6.42 -46.84
C GLU A 350 2.58 5.60 -46.01
N ILE A 351 2.24 4.36 -45.66
CA ILE A 351 3.12 3.46 -44.88
C ILE A 351 4.38 3.08 -45.71
N ARG A 352 4.22 2.85 -47.02
CA ARG A 352 5.36 2.51 -47.92
C ARG A 352 6.23 3.70 -48.31
N GLY A 353 5.79 4.94 -47.98
CA GLY A 353 6.46 6.14 -48.41
C GLY A 353 6.36 6.38 -49.93
N THR A 354 5.36 5.80 -50.61
CA THR A 354 5.13 5.92 -52.05
C THR A 354 3.94 6.85 -52.32
N LYS A 355 3.90 7.41 -53.54
CA LYS A 355 2.76 8.23 -53.92
C LYS A 355 1.52 7.36 -54.14
N ALA A 356 0.43 7.71 -53.49
CA ALA A 356 -0.82 7.03 -53.70
C ALA A 356 -1.32 7.18 -55.15
N PRO A 357 -1.96 6.12 -55.70
CA PRO A 357 -2.59 6.21 -56.99
C PRO A 357 -3.74 7.19 -56.96
N ASP A 358 -3.86 7.99 -58.00
CA ASP A 358 -4.93 8.95 -58.13
C ASP A 358 -6.31 8.25 -58.26
N TYR A 359 -7.41 8.92 -57.93
CA TYR A 359 -8.76 8.36 -58.05
C TYR A 359 -9.64 9.23 -58.96
N ASP A 360 -10.58 8.58 -59.63
CA ASP A 360 -11.54 9.20 -60.53
C ASP A 360 -12.99 8.81 -60.23
N ALA A 361 -13.92 9.19 -61.06
CA ALA A 361 -15.35 8.89 -60.87
C ALA A 361 -15.64 7.38 -60.80
N ARG A 362 -14.85 6.54 -61.45
CA ARG A 362 -15.02 5.06 -61.45
C ARG A 362 -14.65 4.46 -60.12
N ASP A 363 -13.70 5.04 -59.40
CA ASP A 363 -13.34 4.60 -58.04
C ASP A 363 -14.46 4.90 -57.06
N ILE A 364 -15.10 6.05 -57.20
CA ILE A 364 -16.22 6.49 -56.36
C ILE A 364 -17.46 5.64 -56.65
N THR A 365 -17.70 5.25 -57.89
CA THR A 365 -18.88 4.47 -58.33
C THR A 365 -18.66 2.94 -58.29
N ASN A 366 -17.63 2.45 -57.64
CA ASN A 366 -17.34 1.01 -57.43
C ASN A 366 -17.12 0.17 -58.71
N GLN A 367 -16.53 0.74 -59.71
CA GLN A 367 -16.28 0.06 -60.99
C GLN A 367 -14.90 -0.59 -61.10
N ARG A 368 -14.04 -0.53 -60.08
CA ARG A 368 -12.70 -1.18 -60.07
C ARG A 368 -12.62 -2.38 -59.13
N PRO A 369 -11.84 -3.46 -59.50
CA PRO A 369 -11.71 -4.66 -58.68
C PRO A 369 -10.78 -4.48 -57.48
N VAL A 370 -10.96 -5.34 -56.46
CA VAL A 370 -10.32 -5.32 -55.13
C VAL A 370 -8.83 -5.64 -55.17
N GLN A 371 -8.07 -4.92 -54.34
CA GLN A 371 -6.70 -5.28 -53.98
C GLN A 371 -6.64 -6.09 -52.66
N LYS A 372 -5.62 -6.99 -52.53
CA LYS A 372 -5.39 -7.78 -51.32
C LYS A 372 -4.82 -6.91 -50.22
N PHE A 373 -5.32 -7.11 -48.98
CA PHE A 373 -4.82 -6.39 -47.80
C PHE A 373 -3.60 -7.08 -47.19
N TYR A 374 -2.61 -6.30 -46.78
CA TYR A 374 -1.42 -6.76 -46.08
C TYR A 374 -1.41 -6.28 -44.62
N THR A 375 -0.76 -7.05 -43.72
CA THR A 375 -0.45 -6.61 -42.38
C THR A 375 0.71 -5.62 -42.43
N ILE A 376 0.78 -4.72 -41.45
CA ILE A 376 1.86 -3.72 -41.37
C ILE A 376 3.22 -4.39 -41.31
N ASP A 377 3.36 -5.48 -40.53
CA ASP A 377 4.62 -6.24 -40.48
C ASP A 377 5.04 -6.78 -41.85
N LYS A 378 4.09 -7.25 -42.65
CA LYS A 378 4.37 -7.77 -43.96
C LYS A 378 4.76 -6.65 -44.95
N ILE A 379 4.17 -5.47 -44.82
CA ILE A 379 4.53 -4.29 -45.59
C ILE A 379 5.97 -3.84 -45.24
N ASN A 380 6.28 -3.81 -43.94
CA ASN A 380 7.62 -3.45 -43.46
C ASN A 380 8.70 -4.49 -43.89
N GLU A 381 8.36 -5.77 -43.87
CA GLU A 381 9.22 -6.84 -44.34
C GLU A 381 9.48 -6.72 -45.84
N ASP A 382 8.46 -6.43 -46.65
CA ASP A 382 8.59 -6.17 -48.10
C ASP A 382 9.44 -4.94 -48.36
N ILE A 383 9.28 -3.83 -47.59
CA ILE A 383 10.10 -2.63 -47.69
C ILE A 383 11.57 -2.95 -47.38
N LYS A 384 11.83 -3.69 -46.31
CA LYS A 384 13.18 -4.06 -45.89
C LYS A 384 13.85 -4.94 -46.96
N ASN A 385 13.15 -5.93 -47.48
CA ASN A 385 13.67 -6.81 -48.54
C ASN A 385 13.94 -6.05 -49.83
N THR A 386 13.10 -5.07 -50.19
CA THR A 386 13.31 -4.23 -51.38
C THR A 386 14.55 -3.33 -51.20
N THR A 387 14.73 -2.75 -50.00
CA THR A 387 15.90 -1.92 -49.68
C THR A 387 17.21 -2.74 -49.68
N GLU A 388 17.17 -4.01 -49.19
CA GLU A 388 18.33 -4.91 -49.23
C GLU A 388 18.70 -5.31 -50.66
N ILE A 389 17.72 -5.43 -51.57
CA ILE A 389 17.96 -5.72 -52.98
C ILE A 389 18.59 -4.49 -53.69
N GLU A 390 18.10 -3.28 -53.43
CA GLU A 390 18.71 -2.04 -53.95
C GLU A 390 20.13 -1.80 -53.43
N ILE A 391 20.41 -2.15 -52.15
CA ILE A 391 21.78 -2.05 -51.58
C ILE A 391 22.74 -3.09 -52.17
N LEU A 392 22.24 -4.23 -52.65
CA LEU A 392 23.07 -5.25 -53.31
C LEU A 392 23.45 -4.86 -54.77
N ASP A 393 22.61 -4.07 -55.43
CA ASP A 393 22.90 -3.55 -56.78
C ASP A 393 23.79 -2.29 -56.77
N ASP A 394 23.86 -1.56 -55.64
CA ASP A 394 24.60 -0.30 -55.51
C ASP A 394 25.78 -0.41 -54.51
N LYS A 395 26.70 -1.37 -54.78
CA LYS A 395 27.95 -1.56 -54.00
C LYS A 395 28.96 -0.41 -54.10
N ASN A 396 28.58 0.75 -54.59
CA ASN A 396 29.48 1.91 -54.79
C ASN A 396 28.92 3.28 -54.28
N ALA A 397 28.01 3.34 -53.36
CA ALA A 397 27.61 4.62 -52.73
C ALA A 397 27.36 4.52 -51.22
N ILE A 398 28.38 4.89 -50.49
CA ILE A 398 28.47 5.69 -49.24
C ILE A 398 27.25 5.78 -48.31
N MET A 399 27.49 5.26 -47.09
CA MET A 399 27.01 5.71 -45.74
C MET A 399 25.93 6.79 -45.68
N GLY A 400 24.87 6.48 -44.94
CA GLY A 400 24.14 7.51 -44.22
C GLY A 400 22.71 7.17 -43.83
N THR A 401 22.53 7.15 -42.54
CA THR A 401 21.30 7.36 -41.76
C THR A 401 20.36 6.20 -41.51
N LYS A 402 20.56 5.72 -40.31
CA LYS A 402 19.64 4.91 -39.51
C LYS A 402 18.48 5.81 -39.01
N ASN A 403 17.30 5.64 -39.56
CA ASN A 403 16.10 6.15 -38.92
C ASN A 403 15.14 4.97 -38.71
N SER A 404 14.84 4.71 -37.43
CA SER A 404 13.97 3.63 -37.06
C SER A 404 12.52 3.98 -37.39
N ASN A 405 11.83 3.09 -38.09
CA ASN A 405 10.41 3.21 -38.43
C ASN A 405 9.46 3.35 -37.21
N GLU A 406 9.95 3.18 -35.97
CA GLU A 406 9.18 3.39 -34.77
C GLU A 406 8.77 4.87 -34.59
N ASP A 407 9.62 5.82 -34.98
CA ASP A 407 9.32 7.26 -34.86
C ASP A 407 8.24 7.71 -35.86
N LEU A 408 8.08 7.02 -36.97
CA LEU A 408 7.10 7.38 -38.01
C LEU A 408 5.66 7.09 -37.55
N TYR A 409 5.45 5.99 -36.81
CA TYR A 409 4.12 5.63 -36.27
C TYR A 409 3.68 6.57 -35.14
N GLU A 410 4.62 6.99 -34.32
CA GLU A 410 4.36 7.94 -33.25
C GLU A 410 4.05 9.35 -33.80
N GLN A 411 4.70 9.72 -34.92
CA GLN A 411 4.43 10.96 -35.62
C GLN A 411 3.08 10.94 -36.34
N LEU A 412 2.67 9.83 -36.95
CA LEU A 412 1.39 9.69 -37.62
C LEU A 412 0.21 9.76 -36.63
N ASP A 413 0.33 9.17 -35.45
CA ASP A 413 -0.68 9.25 -34.41
C ASP A 413 -0.73 10.66 -33.77
N LYS A 414 0.42 11.32 -33.61
CA LYS A 414 0.51 12.71 -33.12
C LYS A 414 0.03 13.73 -34.14
N THR A 415 0.27 13.51 -35.42
CA THR A 415 -0.18 14.41 -36.49
C THR A 415 -1.71 14.37 -36.64
N ALA A 416 -2.31 13.19 -36.42
CA ALA A 416 -3.77 13.05 -36.37
C ALA A 416 -4.37 13.77 -35.13
N GLU A 417 -3.70 13.72 -33.97
CA GLU A 417 -4.14 14.43 -32.76
C GLU A 417 -3.97 15.97 -32.88
N TYR A 418 -2.90 16.44 -33.54
CA TYR A 418 -2.64 17.89 -33.67
C TYR A 418 -3.59 18.61 -34.65
N LYS A 419 -4.05 17.91 -35.69
CA LYS A 419 -5.04 18.44 -36.62
C LYS A 419 -6.48 18.50 -36.07
N PHE A 420 -6.75 17.83 -34.94
CA PHE A 420 -8.07 17.80 -34.29
C PHE A 420 -8.18 18.74 -33.06
N LYS A 421 -7.13 19.48 -32.69
CA LYS A 421 -7.11 20.39 -31.53
C LYS A 421 -7.10 21.87 -31.85
N LYS A 422 -7.40 22.25 -33.08
CA LYS A 422 -7.63 23.67 -33.42
C LYS A 422 -9.07 23.93 -33.84
#